data_b1767ea547050328bc99a68d66a4da9f
#
_entry.id   b1767ea547050328bc99a68d66a4da9f
#
_cell.length_a   1.000
_cell.length_b   1.000
_cell.length_c   1.000
_cell.angle_alpha   90.00
_cell.angle_beta   90.00
_cell.angle_gamma   90.00
#
_symmetry.space_group_name_H-M   'P 1'
#
loop_
_entity.id
_entity.type
_entity.pdbx_description
1 polymer ?
#
loop_
_entity_poly.entity_id
_entity_poly.type
_entity_poly.pdbx_seq_one_letter_code
_entity_poly.pdbx_strand_id
1 'polypeptide(L)'
;MNQPTTLFLHGGPGLSAIVERELYGNSLDIHWWDQPHFEVLFAKPYQALLDDTLLQARRLAGQGKVNLLAHSFGARIALDLATRMPTCIGTVTLLAPTFDVAEALDRLAEHLAPTAPNPARLLSVAHRAKRPGTSFADVWTLVEAIRDVPDFLSAYWGAGSEERRLWFYDVIATKPWVDFNTCKVILEDFWKTPTLNIQTVLTGPVTLVLGTQDVLVDAPTAEHAWRRYFPRATTRLLNSGHFMHLEKLPSEWLPSN
;
A
#
# COMPACT_ATOMS: atom_id res chain seq x y z
N MET A 1 2.41 18.28 25.71
CA MET A 1 2.82 18.28 24.29
C MET A 1 1.74 17.51 23.55
N ASN A 2 1.13 18.10 22.51
CA ASN A 2 0.17 17.36 21.69
C ASN A 2 0.88 16.17 21.03
N GLN A 3 0.19 15.03 20.92
CA GLN A 3 0.75 13.88 20.19
C GLN A 3 0.95 14.26 18.71
N PRO A 4 1.98 13.73 18.03
CA PRO A 4 2.18 13.98 16.61
C PRO A 4 0.99 13.45 15.80
N THR A 5 0.44 14.26 14.90
CA THR A 5 -0.59 13.83 13.95
C THR A 5 -0.08 12.69 13.09
N THR A 6 -0.94 11.74 12.78
CA THR A 6 -0.60 10.60 11.90
C THR A 6 -1.04 10.89 10.47
N LEU A 7 -0.14 10.76 9.50
CA LEU A 7 -0.44 10.81 8.06
C LEU A 7 -0.67 9.40 7.55
N PHE A 8 -1.84 9.15 6.95
CA PHE A 8 -2.14 7.89 6.27
C PHE A 8 -1.72 7.94 4.80
N LEU A 9 -0.94 6.96 4.39
CA LEU A 9 -0.48 6.74 3.03
C LEU A 9 -1.14 5.45 2.51
N HIS A 10 -2.22 5.63 1.74
CA HIS A 10 -3.02 4.48 1.28
C HIS A 10 -2.29 3.62 0.25
N GLY A 11 -2.83 2.42 0.01
CA GLY A 11 -2.35 1.48 -0.99
C GLY A 11 -2.62 1.93 -2.43
N GLY A 12 -2.30 1.09 -3.38
CA GLY A 12 -2.32 1.39 -4.82
C GLY A 12 -1.09 2.20 -5.16
N PRO A 13 -0.86 2.84 -6.25
CA PRO A 13 -1.16 4.26 -6.41
C PRO A 13 -2.51 4.48 -7.10
N GLY A 14 -3.00 5.72 -7.09
CA GLY A 14 -4.27 6.09 -7.73
C GLY A 14 -5.52 5.68 -6.93
N LEU A 15 -5.35 5.18 -5.69
CA LEU A 15 -6.45 5.01 -4.75
C LEU A 15 -6.73 6.33 -4.00
N SER A 16 -7.83 6.35 -3.25
CA SER A 16 -8.15 7.40 -2.29
C SER A 16 -8.41 6.80 -0.90
N ALA A 17 -8.28 7.61 0.14
CA ALA A 17 -8.59 7.22 1.52
C ALA A 17 -10.09 7.32 1.84
N ILE A 18 -10.96 7.25 0.84
CA ILE A 18 -12.41 7.46 1.01
C ILE A 18 -13.04 6.38 1.88
N VAL A 19 -12.57 5.15 1.74
CA VAL A 19 -13.10 4.00 2.51
C VAL A 19 -12.72 4.14 3.98
N GLU A 20 -11.49 4.51 4.28
CA GLU A 20 -11.01 4.74 5.63
C GLU A 20 -11.74 5.93 6.29
N ARG A 21 -11.97 7.00 5.55
CA ARG A 21 -12.79 8.15 6.04
C ARG A 21 -14.22 7.76 6.34
N GLU A 22 -14.85 6.93 5.51
CA GLU A 22 -16.21 6.43 5.77
C GLU A 22 -16.25 5.52 7.00
N LEU A 23 -15.22 4.71 7.20
CA LEU A 23 -15.16 3.79 8.32
C LEU A 23 -14.84 4.48 9.64
N TYR A 24 -13.86 5.37 9.63
CA TYR A 24 -13.28 5.92 10.84
C TYR A 24 -13.63 7.40 11.08
N GLY A 25 -13.94 8.15 10.03
CA GLY A 25 -14.24 9.59 10.15
C GLY A 25 -13.17 10.31 10.96
N ASN A 26 -13.61 10.98 12.03
CA ASN A 26 -12.76 11.70 12.98
C ASN A 26 -12.50 10.90 14.28
N SER A 27 -12.86 9.61 14.33
CA SER A 27 -12.68 8.80 15.55
C SER A 27 -11.21 8.49 15.85
N LEU A 28 -10.34 8.64 14.87
CA LEU A 28 -8.89 8.48 14.98
C LEU A 28 -8.19 9.79 14.63
N ASP A 29 -7.11 10.13 15.34
CA ASP A 29 -6.26 11.30 15.01
C ASP A 29 -5.33 10.98 13.84
N ILE A 30 -5.95 10.72 12.68
CA ILE A 30 -5.29 10.36 11.42
C ILE A 30 -5.74 11.32 10.33
N HIS A 31 -4.77 11.90 9.65
CA HIS A 31 -4.99 12.67 8.43
C HIS A 31 -5.10 11.68 7.24
N TRP A 32 -6.32 11.41 6.83
CA TRP A 32 -6.66 10.54 5.69
C TRP A 32 -6.41 11.31 4.39
N TRP A 33 -5.19 11.25 3.90
CA TRP A 33 -4.76 12.00 2.72
C TRP A 33 -5.11 11.27 1.43
N ASP A 34 -5.65 12.00 0.45
CA ASP A 34 -5.86 11.50 -0.89
C ASP A 34 -4.67 11.87 -1.78
N GLN A 35 -4.20 10.91 -2.56
CA GLN A 35 -3.20 11.15 -3.58
C GLN A 35 -3.75 12.08 -4.66
N PRO A 36 -2.90 12.98 -5.22
CA PRO A 36 -3.31 13.79 -6.37
C PRO A 36 -3.54 12.92 -7.61
N HIS A 37 -4.50 13.32 -8.43
CA HIS A 37 -4.74 12.70 -9.73
C HIS A 37 -3.74 13.23 -10.75
N PHE A 38 -3.25 12.36 -11.64
CA PHE A 38 -2.30 12.72 -12.68
C PHE A 38 -2.85 12.38 -14.06
N GLU A 39 -2.71 13.32 -15.01
CA GLU A 39 -2.99 13.05 -16.41
C GLU A 39 -1.87 12.23 -17.06
N VAL A 40 -2.20 11.51 -18.12
CA VAL A 40 -1.26 10.62 -18.86
C VAL A 40 -0.01 11.34 -19.36
N LEU A 41 -0.10 12.66 -19.59
CA LEU A 41 1.01 13.48 -20.10
C LEU A 41 1.93 14.04 -19.00
N PHE A 42 1.71 13.71 -17.73
CA PHE A 42 2.54 14.19 -16.65
C PHE A 42 3.94 13.55 -16.72
N ALA A 43 4.99 14.36 -16.74
CA ALA A 43 6.35 13.88 -17.08
C ALA A 43 6.97 12.94 -16.02
N LYS A 44 6.66 13.15 -14.73
CA LYS A 44 7.22 12.39 -13.59
C LYS A 44 6.17 12.24 -12.48
N PRO A 45 5.11 11.44 -12.69
CA PRO A 45 3.99 11.37 -11.75
C PRO A 45 4.38 10.76 -10.40
N TYR A 46 5.28 9.79 -10.34
CA TYR A 46 5.76 9.24 -9.07
C TYR A 46 6.57 10.27 -8.27
N GLN A 47 7.45 11.03 -8.92
CA GLN A 47 8.19 12.10 -8.24
C GLN A 47 7.24 13.20 -7.74
N ALA A 48 6.24 13.59 -8.52
CA ALA A 48 5.25 14.57 -8.11
C ALA A 48 4.40 14.09 -6.93
N LEU A 49 4.04 12.79 -6.91
CA LEU A 49 3.39 12.15 -5.76
C LEU A 49 4.26 12.26 -4.50
N LEU A 50 5.55 11.96 -4.60
CA LEU A 50 6.49 12.08 -3.48
C LEU A 50 6.62 13.52 -2.99
N ASP A 51 6.71 14.49 -3.90
CA ASP A 51 6.86 15.91 -3.55
C ASP A 51 5.62 16.44 -2.84
N ASP A 52 4.41 16.07 -3.30
CA ASP A 52 3.16 16.43 -2.61
C ASP A 52 3.09 15.77 -1.23
N THR A 53 3.42 14.49 -1.13
CA THR A 53 3.41 13.77 0.14
C THR A 53 4.42 14.38 1.14
N LEU A 54 5.62 14.78 0.67
CA LEU A 54 6.60 15.48 1.48
C LEU A 54 6.05 16.83 1.99
N LEU A 55 5.32 17.55 1.15
CA LEU A 55 4.69 18.81 1.54
C LEU A 55 3.62 18.58 2.62
N GLN A 56 2.75 17.59 2.45
CA GLN A 56 1.74 17.24 3.46
C GLN A 56 2.39 16.82 4.80
N ALA A 57 3.40 15.94 4.74
CA ALA A 57 4.11 15.49 5.93
C ALA A 57 4.77 16.68 6.69
N ARG A 58 5.39 17.63 5.99
CA ARG A 58 5.97 18.84 6.59
C ARG A 58 4.92 19.73 7.23
N ARG A 59 3.77 19.92 6.56
CA ARG A 59 2.66 20.73 7.11
C ARG A 59 2.14 20.14 8.42
N LEU A 60 1.94 18.80 8.45
CA LEU A 60 1.45 18.11 9.65
C LEU A 60 2.50 18.07 10.76
N ALA A 61 3.77 17.92 10.42
CA ALA A 61 4.86 17.97 11.39
C ALA A 61 4.99 19.34 12.07
N GLY A 62 4.75 20.43 11.34
CA GLY A 62 4.96 21.80 11.85
C GLY A 62 6.37 21.98 12.41
N GLN A 63 6.47 22.31 13.71
CA GLN A 63 7.75 22.40 14.44
C GLN A 63 8.15 21.07 15.13
N GLY A 64 7.35 20.01 14.98
CA GLY A 64 7.54 18.74 15.66
C GLY A 64 7.77 17.58 14.67
N LYS A 65 7.03 16.52 14.91
CA LYS A 65 7.10 15.29 14.11
C LYS A 65 5.72 14.90 13.60
N VAL A 66 5.69 14.12 12.52
CA VAL A 66 4.52 13.44 12.00
C VAL A 66 4.74 11.92 12.07
N ASN A 67 3.71 11.17 12.44
CA ASN A 67 3.71 9.73 12.36
C ASN A 67 3.25 9.30 10.96
N LEU A 68 3.79 8.20 10.45
CA LEU A 68 3.38 7.62 9.18
C LEU A 68 2.65 6.31 9.43
N LEU A 69 1.46 6.19 8.86
CA LEU A 69 0.70 4.95 8.75
C LEU A 69 0.55 4.65 7.26
N ALA A 70 1.16 3.57 6.79
CA ALA A 70 1.25 3.32 5.36
C ALA A 70 0.76 1.91 5.01
N HIS A 71 -0.16 1.81 4.06
CA HIS A 71 -0.73 0.54 3.61
C HIS A 71 -0.17 0.16 2.23
N SER A 72 0.19 -1.11 2.07
CA SER A 72 0.55 -1.71 0.77
C SER A 72 1.64 -0.90 0.04
N PHE A 73 1.39 -0.39 -1.17
CA PHE A 73 2.30 0.48 -1.93
C PHE A 73 2.67 1.78 -1.18
N GLY A 74 1.79 2.29 -0.32
CA GLY A 74 2.08 3.44 0.53
C GLY A 74 3.33 3.28 1.39
N ALA A 75 3.73 2.03 1.68
CA ALA A 75 4.97 1.72 2.38
C ALA A 75 6.23 2.16 1.61
N ARG A 76 6.19 2.16 0.28
CA ARG A 76 7.28 2.68 -0.57
C ARG A 76 7.40 4.19 -0.41
N ILE A 77 6.27 4.89 -0.37
CA ILE A 77 6.23 6.34 -0.12
C ILE A 77 6.75 6.63 1.29
N ALA A 78 6.33 5.86 2.30
CA ALA A 78 6.82 6.01 3.66
C ALA A 78 8.33 5.84 3.79
N LEU A 79 8.92 4.90 3.03
CA LEU A 79 10.37 4.71 2.97
C LEU A 79 11.09 5.94 2.40
N ASP A 80 10.56 6.51 1.30
CA ASP A 80 11.09 7.74 0.70
C ASP A 80 11.04 8.91 1.68
N LEU A 81 9.91 9.10 2.38
CA LEU A 81 9.77 10.15 3.40
C LEU A 81 10.75 9.94 4.57
N ALA A 82 10.83 8.72 5.11
CA ALA A 82 11.74 8.38 6.19
C ALA A 82 13.22 8.60 5.82
N THR A 83 13.54 8.46 4.53
CA THR A 83 14.90 8.70 4.02
C THR A 83 15.18 10.19 3.82
N ARG A 84 14.21 10.95 3.27
CA ARG A 84 14.40 12.37 2.90
C ARG A 84 14.20 13.34 4.07
N MET A 85 13.40 12.98 5.10
CA MET A 85 13.12 13.84 6.25
C MET A 85 13.10 13.09 7.60
N PRO A 86 14.15 12.31 7.91
CA PRO A 86 14.16 11.40 9.06
C PRO A 86 13.95 12.10 10.41
N THR A 87 14.35 13.36 10.55
CA THR A 87 14.20 14.14 11.78
C THR A 87 12.75 14.58 12.04
N CYS A 88 11.94 14.70 10.98
CA CYS A 88 10.53 15.10 11.07
C CYS A 88 9.57 13.92 11.24
N ILE A 89 10.07 12.68 11.12
CA ILE A 89 9.24 11.48 11.29
C ILE A 89 9.33 11.00 12.75
N GLY A 90 8.16 10.75 13.35
CA GLY A 90 8.01 10.18 14.68
C GLY A 90 8.09 8.65 14.65
N THR A 91 6.98 8.02 14.32
CA THR A 91 6.85 6.57 14.17
C THR A 91 6.46 6.21 12.75
N VAL A 92 6.74 4.98 12.34
CA VAL A 92 6.29 4.43 11.06
C VAL A 92 5.58 3.10 11.31
N THR A 93 4.33 3.00 10.88
CA THR A 93 3.57 1.74 10.88
C THR A 93 3.27 1.35 9.44
N LEU A 94 3.76 0.20 9.02
CA LEU A 94 3.58 -0.35 7.69
C LEU A 94 2.58 -1.50 7.73
N LEU A 95 1.43 -1.35 7.10
CA LEU A 95 0.33 -2.31 7.04
C LEU A 95 0.40 -3.08 5.71
N ALA A 96 0.52 -4.39 5.74
CA ALA A 96 0.66 -5.23 4.55
C ALA A 96 1.62 -4.63 3.50
N PRO A 97 2.84 -4.23 3.89
CA PRO A 97 3.71 -3.42 3.05
C PRO A 97 4.21 -4.20 1.84
N THR A 98 3.76 -3.81 0.64
CA THR A 98 4.22 -4.42 -0.61
C THR A 98 5.62 -3.94 -0.94
N PHE A 99 6.57 -4.87 -1.03
CA PHE A 99 7.95 -4.58 -1.40
C PHE A 99 8.16 -4.69 -2.92
N ASP A 100 7.75 -5.81 -3.50
CA ASP A 100 7.81 -6.10 -4.93
C ASP A 100 6.39 -6.20 -5.50
N VAL A 101 6.05 -5.26 -6.39
CA VAL A 101 4.71 -5.19 -7.00
C VAL A 101 4.48 -6.37 -7.94
N ALA A 102 5.50 -6.81 -8.70
CA ALA A 102 5.35 -7.92 -9.63
C ALA A 102 5.13 -9.24 -8.89
N GLU A 103 5.86 -9.46 -7.78
CA GLU A 103 5.66 -10.64 -6.93
C GLU A 103 4.26 -10.64 -6.29
N ALA A 104 3.81 -9.50 -5.77
CA ALA A 104 2.48 -9.40 -5.17
C ALA A 104 1.36 -9.70 -6.18
N LEU A 105 1.48 -9.19 -7.42
CA LEU A 105 0.54 -9.46 -8.48
C LEU A 105 0.59 -10.92 -8.97
N ASP A 106 1.78 -11.54 -9.04
CA ASP A 106 1.94 -12.95 -9.37
C ASP A 106 1.22 -13.85 -8.36
N ARG A 107 1.44 -13.63 -7.07
CA ARG A 107 0.75 -14.35 -5.97
C ARG A 107 -0.76 -14.19 -6.04
N LEU A 108 -1.23 -12.97 -6.29
CA LEU A 108 -2.66 -12.69 -6.47
C LEU A 108 -3.22 -13.47 -7.68
N ALA A 109 -2.51 -13.50 -8.80
CA ALA A 109 -2.92 -14.23 -9.99
C ALA A 109 -2.97 -15.75 -9.75
N GLU A 110 -1.99 -16.31 -9.05
CA GLU A 110 -2.00 -17.72 -8.65
C GLU A 110 -3.22 -18.05 -7.78
N HIS A 111 -3.54 -17.19 -6.81
CA HIS A 111 -4.71 -17.35 -5.95
C HIS A 111 -6.03 -17.29 -6.73
N LEU A 112 -6.12 -16.36 -7.69
CA LEU A 112 -7.34 -16.14 -8.48
C LEU A 112 -7.51 -17.15 -9.64
N ALA A 113 -6.45 -17.84 -10.05
CA ALA A 113 -6.48 -18.72 -11.20
C ALA A 113 -7.61 -19.78 -11.16
N PRO A 114 -7.94 -20.42 -10.01
CA PRO A 114 -9.02 -21.42 -9.97
C PRO A 114 -10.41 -20.88 -10.33
N THR A 115 -10.65 -19.57 -10.14
CA THR A 115 -11.94 -18.90 -10.38
C THR A 115 -11.92 -18.01 -11.62
N ALA A 116 -10.75 -17.83 -12.25
CA ALA A 116 -10.59 -16.97 -13.41
C ALA A 116 -11.31 -17.55 -14.65
N PRO A 117 -11.91 -16.70 -15.50
CA PRO A 117 -12.53 -17.15 -16.76
C PRO A 117 -11.55 -17.84 -17.70
N ASN A 118 -10.27 -17.48 -17.64
CA ASN A 118 -9.19 -18.09 -18.41
C ASN A 118 -7.93 -18.27 -17.55
N PRO A 119 -7.86 -19.33 -16.71
CA PRO A 119 -6.74 -19.59 -15.81
C PRO A 119 -5.38 -19.65 -16.51
N ALA A 120 -5.31 -20.33 -17.66
CA ALA A 120 -4.07 -20.51 -18.40
C ALA A 120 -3.52 -19.18 -18.92
N ARG A 121 -4.38 -18.28 -19.40
CA ARG A 121 -3.99 -16.92 -19.81
C ARG A 121 -3.48 -16.12 -18.61
N LEU A 122 -4.21 -16.12 -17.49
CA LEU A 122 -3.83 -15.39 -16.28
C LEU A 122 -2.45 -15.81 -15.78
N LEU A 123 -2.23 -17.10 -15.60
CA LEU A 123 -0.93 -17.65 -15.16
C LEU A 123 0.20 -17.38 -16.16
N SER A 124 -0.08 -17.46 -17.47
CA SER A 124 0.92 -17.15 -18.51
C SER A 124 1.34 -15.69 -18.47
N VAL A 125 0.42 -14.76 -18.23
CA VAL A 125 0.72 -13.32 -18.09
C VAL A 125 1.50 -13.08 -16.79
N ALA A 126 1.09 -13.67 -15.67
CA ALA A 126 1.77 -13.59 -14.39
C ALA A 126 3.23 -14.05 -14.51
N HIS A 127 3.44 -15.20 -15.13
CA HIS A 127 4.78 -15.74 -15.35
C HIS A 127 5.68 -14.84 -16.20
N ARG A 128 5.13 -14.11 -17.18
CA ARG A 128 5.90 -13.11 -17.94
C ARG A 128 6.25 -11.89 -17.10
N ALA A 129 5.30 -11.38 -16.32
CA ALA A 129 5.50 -10.20 -15.48
C ALA A 129 6.56 -10.40 -14.38
N LYS A 130 6.83 -11.64 -13.97
CA LYS A 130 7.82 -11.98 -12.93
C LYS A 130 9.25 -12.19 -13.47
N ARG A 131 9.46 -12.22 -14.78
CA ARG A 131 10.79 -12.45 -15.34
C ARG A 131 11.77 -11.34 -15.03
N PRO A 132 13.05 -11.64 -14.77
CA PRO A 132 14.07 -10.61 -14.68
C PRO A 132 14.09 -9.72 -15.92
N GLY A 133 14.09 -8.40 -15.74
CA GLY A 133 14.08 -7.44 -16.85
C GLY A 133 12.73 -7.28 -17.54
N THR A 134 11.64 -7.76 -16.94
CA THR A 134 10.28 -7.57 -17.48
C THR A 134 9.97 -6.11 -17.71
N SER A 135 9.20 -5.83 -18.75
CA SER A 135 8.74 -4.47 -19.06
C SER A 135 7.56 -4.08 -18.16
N PHE A 136 7.37 -2.78 -17.94
CA PHE A 136 6.16 -2.30 -17.28
C PHE A 136 4.89 -2.71 -18.04
N ALA A 137 4.93 -2.79 -19.36
CA ALA A 137 3.79 -3.22 -20.19
C ALA A 137 3.34 -4.65 -19.85
N ASP A 138 4.27 -5.57 -19.54
CA ASP A 138 3.93 -6.92 -19.11
C ASP A 138 3.27 -6.93 -17.73
N VAL A 139 3.77 -6.12 -16.80
CA VAL A 139 3.18 -5.95 -15.46
C VAL A 139 1.77 -5.34 -15.56
N TRP A 140 1.59 -4.33 -16.41
CA TRP A 140 0.29 -3.71 -16.62
C TRP A 140 -0.71 -4.67 -17.27
N THR A 141 -0.26 -5.50 -18.22
CA THR A 141 -1.09 -6.57 -18.80
C THR A 141 -1.56 -7.56 -17.73
N LEU A 142 -0.72 -7.82 -16.70
CA LEU A 142 -1.13 -8.66 -15.56
C LEU A 142 -2.19 -7.95 -14.70
N VAL A 143 -2.05 -6.65 -14.43
CA VAL A 143 -3.07 -5.87 -13.71
C VAL A 143 -4.42 -5.95 -14.44
N GLU A 144 -4.42 -5.78 -15.76
CA GLU A 144 -5.64 -5.88 -16.58
C GLU A 144 -6.24 -7.29 -16.52
N ALA A 145 -5.41 -8.34 -16.62
CA ALA A 145 -5.87 -9.72 -16.56
C ALA A 145 -6.45 -10.10 -15.18
N ILE A 146 -5.90 -9.57 -14.09
CA ILE A 146 -6.44 -9.73 -12.74
C ILE A 146 -7.82 -9.05 -12.63
N ARG A 147 -7.97 -7.83 -13.16
CA ARG A 147 -9.23 -7.09 -13.15
C ARG A 147 -10.35 -7.77 -13.95
N ASP A 148 -10.00 -8.56 -14.95
CA ASP A 148 -10.96 -9.38 -15.73
C ASP A 148 -11.53 -10.56 -14.90
N VAL A 149 -10.92 -10.90 -13.74
CA VAL A 149 -11.43 -11.95 -12.87
C VAL A 149 -12.59 -11.40 -12.03
N PRO A 150 -13.80 -12.00 -12.11
CA PRO A 150 -14.92 -11.56 -11.28
C PRO A 150 -14.57 -11.58 -9.80
N ASP A 151 -14.97 -10.54 -9.09
CA ASP A 151 -14.75 -10.39 -7.63
C ASP A 151 -13.29 -10.53 -7.18
N PHE A 152 -12.31 -10.13 -8.03
CA PHE A 152 -10.89 -10.24 -7.70
C PHE A 152 -10.52 -9.55 -6.37
N LEU A 153 -11.28 -8.51 -5.96
CA LEU A 153 -11.08 -7.83 -4.68
C LEU A 153 -11.38 -8.71 -3.46
N SER A 154 -12.12 -9.83 -3.62
CA SER A 154 -12.35 -10.76 -2.52
C SER A 154 -11.06 -11.38 -1.99
N ALA A 155 -10.04 -11.53 -2.83
CA ALA A 155 -8.73 -12.06 -2.47
C ALA A 155 -7.93 -11.15 -1.51
N TYR A 156 -8.34 -9.90 -1.34
CA TYR A 156 -7.69 -8.96 -0.40
C TYR A 156 -8.16 -9.13 1.05
N TRP A 157 -9.19 -9.94 1.29
CA TRP A 157 -9.86 -10.09 2.58
C TRP A 157 -9.53 -11.42 3.24
N GLY A 158 -9.35 -11.38 4.55
CA GLY A 158 -9.24 -12.58 5.36
C GLY A 158 -10.61 -13.26 5.60
N ALA A 159 -10.57 -14.54 5.95
CA ALA A 159 -11.78 -15.29 6.31
C ALA A 159 -12.48 -14.66 7.51
N GLY A 160 -13.82 -14.62 7.48
CA GLY A 160 -14.64 -14.01 8.53
C GLY A 160 -14.83 -12.49 8.38
N SER A 161 -14.40 -11.89 7.26
CA SER A 161 -14.53 -10.46 6.98
C SER A 161 -15.67 -10.14 6.00
N GLU A 162 -16.60 -11.07 5.76
CA GLU A 162 -17.65 -10.98 4.72
C GLU A 162 -18.54 -9.75 4.88
N GLU A 163 -19.00 -9.46 6.10
CA GLU A 163 -19.83 -8.28 6.38
C GLU A 163 -19.09 -6.98 6.04
N ARG A 164 -17.83 -6.90 6.45
CA ARG A 164 -16.99 -5.74 6.19
C ARG A 164 -16.68 -5.58 4.70
N ARG A 165 -16.47 -6.69 3.98
CA ARG A 165 -16.26 -6.70 2.54
C ARG A 165 -17.51 -6.24 1.78
N LEU A 166 -18.70 -6.65 2.16
CA LEU A 166 -19.95 -6.18 1.55
C LEU A 166 -20.13 -4.67 1.77
N TRP A 167 -19.91 -4.18 3.00
CA TRP A 167 -19.90 -2.75 3.27
C TRP A 167 -18.89 -1.99 2.39
N PHE A 168 -17.68 -2.50 2.23
CA PHE A 168 -16.66 -1.91 1.36
C PHE A 168 -17.16 -1.81 -0.08
N TYR A 169 -17.80 -2.85 -0.62
CA TYR A 169 -18.35 -2.81 -1.97
C TYR A 169 -19.45 -1.76 -2.13
N ASP A 170 -20.31 -1.59 -1.13
CA ASP A 170 -21.33 -0.54 -1.13
C ASP A 170 -20.70 0.87 -1.17
N VAL A 171 -19.60 1.07 -0.44
CA VAL A 171 -18.88 2.35 -0.45
C VAL A 171 -18.28 2.62 -1.82
N ILE A 172 -17.51 1.69 -2.37
CA ILE A 172 -16.81 1.91 -3.65
C ILE A 172 -17.74 1.93 -4.87
N ALA A 173 -18.94 1.37 -4.76
CA ALA A 173 -19.96 1.45 -5.81
C ALA A 173 -20.53 2.87 -5.98
N THR A 174 -20.45 3.69 -4.94
CA THR A 174 -21.06 5.03 -4.91
C THR A 174 -20.04 6.16 -4.85
N LYS A 175 -18.77 5.87 -4.55
CA LYS A 175 -17.73 6.87 -4.36
C LYS A 175 -16.48 6.55 -5.19
N PRO A 176 -15.78 7.57 -5.72
CA PRO A 176 -14.56 7.36 -6.50
C PRO A 176 -13.42 6.88 -5.58
N TRP A 177 -13.17 5.59 -5.59
CA TRP A 177 -12.12 4.97 -4.78
C TRP A 177 -10.80 4.81 -5.54
N VAL A 178 -10.85 4.57 -6.86
CA VAL A 178 -9.68 4.31 -7.68
C VAL A 178 -9.71 5.06 -8.99
N ASP A 179 -8.58 5.65 -9.36
CA ASP A 179 -8.28 6.17 -10.69
C ASP A 179 -7.19 5.31 -11.36
N PHE A 180 -7.62 4.42 -12.24
CA PHE A 180 -6.70 3.51 -12.93
C PHE A 180 -5.73 4.21 -13.89
N ASN A 181 -6.07 5.38 -14.43
CA ASN A 181 -5.15 6.14 -15.25
C ASN A 181 -4.01 6.71 -14.40
N THR A 182 -4.34 7.33 -13.29
CA THR A 182 -3.36 7.78 -12.29
C THR A 182 -2.52 6.60 -11.77
N CYS A 183 -3.15 5.45 -11.46
CA CYS A 183 -2.45 4.24 -11.05
C CYS A 183 -1.40 3.82 -12.09
N LYS A 184 -1.79 3.74 -13.35
CA LYS A 184 -0.92 3.32 -14.45
C LYS A 184 0.30 4.22 -14.61
N VAL A 185 0.09 5.54 -14.68
CA VAL A 185 1.19 6.48 -14.95
C VAL A 185 2.16 6.59 -13.77
N ILE A 186 1.67 6.50 -12.53
CA ILE A 186 2.53 6.46 -11.34
C ILE A 186 3.34 5.18 -11.29
N LEU A 187 2.72 4.01 -11.51
CA LEU A 187 3.44 2.73 -11.51
C LEU A 187 4.46 2.66 -12.64
N GLU A 188 4.16 3.21 -13.82
CA GLU A 188 5.09 3.24 -14.94
C GLU A 188 6.34 4.08 -14.63
N ASP A 189 6.16 5.25 -14.01
CA ASP A 189 7.29 6.10 -13.60
C ASP A 189 8.07 5.47 -12.43
N PHE A 190 7.36 4.89 -11.45
CA PHE A 190 7.96 4.13 -10.36
C PHE A 190 8.81 2.96 -10.88
N TRP A 191 8.32 2.22 -11.89
CA TRP A 191 9.05 1.10 -12.49
C TRP A 191 10.39 1.50 -13.11
N LYS A 192 10.48 2.74 -13.60
CA LYS A 192 11.71 3.33 -14.18
C LYS A 192 12.61 3.95 -13.10
N THR A 193 12.10 4.13 -11.88
CA THR A 193 12.82 4.78 -10.80
C THR A 193 13.75 3.78 -10.12
N PRO A 194 15.05 4.06 -9.98
CA PRO A 194 15.97 3.18 -9.26
C PRO A 194 15.49 2.92 -7.83
N THR A 195 15.54 1.67 -7.42
CA THR A 195 15.24 1.31 -6.04
C THR A 195 16.24 1.98 -5.10
N LEU A 196 15.76 2.66 -4.06
CA LEU A 196 16.61 3.19 -3.01
C LEU A 196 17.38 2.03 -2.38
N ASN A 197 18.70 2.06 -2.44
CA ASN A 197 19.58 1.07 -1.81
C ASN A 197 20.27 1.65 -0.58
N ILE A 198 19.51 2.36 0.25
CA ILE A 198 20.04 3.09 1.41
C ILE A 198 19.19 2.70 2.61
N GLN A 199 19.83 2.23 3.68
CA GLN A 199 19.16 2.09 4.97
C GLN A 199 18.75 3.47 5.47
N THR A 200 17.54 3.54 6.04
CA THR A 200 17.08 4.79 6.63
C THR A 200 17.89 5.09 7.90
N VAL A 201 18.15 6.37 8.13
CA VAL A 201 18.72 6.84 9.41
C VAL A 201 17.62 7.19 10.43
N LEU A 202 16.39 6.74 10.18
CA LEU A 202 15.27 6.94 11.08
C LEU A 202 15.56 6.32 12.45
N THR A 203 15.43 7.15 13.50
CA THR A 203 15.64 6.74 14.91
C THR A 203 14.35 6.33 15.60
N GLY A 204 13.20 6.76 15.07
CA GLY A 204 11.87 6.45 15.62
C GLY A 204 11.49 4.98 15.46
N PRO A 205 10.50 4.49 16.22
CA PRO A 205 9.99 3.14 16.12
C PRO A 205 9.39 2.86 14.74
N VAL A 206 9.64 1.65 14.23
CA VAL A 206 9.02 1.14 13.01
C VAL A 206 8.33 -0.19 13.32
N THR A 207 7.06 -0.32 12.92
CA THR A 207 6.28 -1.55 13.08
C THR A 207 5.82 -2.05 11.72
N LEU A 208 6.09 -3.32 11.42
CA LEU A 208 5.51 -4.05 10.31
C LEU A 208 4.28 -4.79 10.81
N VAL A 209 3.13 -4.56 10.22
CA VAL A 209 1.90 -5.30 10.52
C VAL A 209 1.57 -6.15 9.30
N LEU A 210 1.57 -7.46 9.46
CA LEU A 210 1.46 -8.43 8.37
C LEU A 210 0.25 -9.34 8.61
N GLY A 211 -0.52 -9.60 7.55
CA GLY A 211 -1.66 -10.51 7.59
C GLY A 211 -1.23 -11.96 7.38
N THR A 212 -1.71 -12.88 8.23
CA THR A 212 -1.42 -14.32 8.05
C THR A 212 -2.25 -14.95 6.94
N GLN A 213 -3.27 -14.24 6.45
CA GLN A 213 -4.13 -14.65 5.33
C GLN A 213 -3.95 -13.74 4.10
N ASP A 214 -2.94 -12.87 4.10
CA ASP A 214 -2.64 -11.97 2.98
C ASP A 214 -2.07 -12.77 1.81
N VAL A 215 -2.79 -12.81 0.70
CA VAL A 215 -2.36 -13.53 -0.50
C VAL A 215 -1.34 -12.75 -1.33
N LEU A 216 -1.29 -11.43 -1.19
CA LEU A 216 -0.37 -10.56 -1.92
C LEU A 216 1.00 -10.50 -1.25
N VAL A 217 1.04 -10.51 0.08
CA VAL A 217 2.25 -10.27 0.87
C VAL A 217 2.54 -11.49 1.75
N ASP A 218 3.60 -12.22 1.40
CA ASP A 218 4.12 -13.29 2.24
C ASP A 218 4.85 -12.70 3.45
N ALA A 219 4.36 -12.97 4.65
CA ALA A 219 4.83 -12.30 5.84
C ALA A 219 6.34 -12.49 6.12
N PRO A 220 6.93 -13.70 6.04
CA PRO A 220 8.37 -13.90 6.21
C PRO A 220 9.22 -13.16 5.16
N THR A 221 8.81 -13.23 3.89
CA THR A 221 9.51 -12.56 2.78
C THR A 221 9.46 -11.04 2.93
N ALA A 222 8.29 -10.49 3.26
CA ALA A 222 8.13 -9.07 3.48
C ALA A 222 8.94 -8.59 4.69
N GLU A 223 8.90 -9.28 5.81
CA GLU A 223 9.70 -8.94 6.99
C GLU A 223 11.20 -8.87 6.63
N HIS A 224 11.72 -9.90 5.95
CA HIS A 224 13.12 -9.93 5.52
C HIS A 224 13.45 -8.74 4.62
N ALA A 225 12.62 -8.46 3.61
CA ALA A 225 12.84 -7.38 2.66
C ALA A 225 12.83 -6.00 3.33
N TRP A 226 11.85 -5.74 4.20
CA TRP A 226 11.70 -4.44 4.86
C TRP A 226 12.75 -4.20 5.94
N ARG A 227 13.24 -5.22 6.65
CA ARG A 227 14.33 -5.11 7.62
C ARG A 227 15.66 -4.66 7.00
N ARG A 228 15.84 -4.77 5.70
CA ARG A 228 17.01 -4.21 4.98
C ARG A 228 17.05 -2.68 5.06
N TYR A 229 15.87 -2.05 5.13
CA TYR A 229 15.71 -0.58 5.22
C TYR A 229 15.46 -0.11 6.65
N PHE A 230 14.75 -0.90 7.42
CA PHE A 230 14.41 -0.65 8.82
C PHE A 230 14.91 -1.79 9.71
N PRO A 231 16.22 -1.89 9.98
CA PRO A 231 16.80 -3.04 10.67
C PRO A 231 16.24 -3.32 12.07
N ARG A 232 15.69 -2.28 12.72
CA ARG A 232 15.10 -2.36 14.07
C ARG A 232 13.57 -2.43 14.06
N ALA A 233 12.97 -2.69 12.91
CA ALA A 233 11.52 -2.82 12.83
C ALA A 233 11.04 -4.00 13.69
N THR A 234 9.96 -3.78 14.42
CA THR A 234 9.20 -4.85 15.10
C THR A 234 8.14 -5.39 14.14
N THR A 235 7.80 -6.67 14.27
CA THR A 235 6.77 -7.31 13.44
C THR A 235 5.60 -7.72 14.32
N ARG A 236 4.39 -7.43 13.83
CA ARG A 236 3.11 -7.89 14.40
C ARG A 236 2.37 -8.69 13.33
N LEU A 237 1.94 -9.90 13.68
CA LEU A 237 1.12 -10.74 12.81
C LEU A 237 -0.35 -10.63 13.23
N LEU A 238 -1.23 -10.42 12.24
CA LEU A 238 -2.68 -10.40 12.44
C LEU A 238 -3.34 -11.52 11.62
N ASN A 239 -4.38 -12.12 12.18
CA ASN A 239 -5.21 -13.06 11.44
C ASN A 239 -6.18 -12.29 10.52
N SER A 240 -5.66 -11.78 9.40
CA SER A 240 -6.35 -10.91 8.44
C SER A 240 -5.77 -11.07 7.05
N GLY A 241 -6.48 -10.60 6.04
CA GLY A 241 -6.00 -10.44 4.68
C GLY A 241 -5.17 -9.16 4.49
N HIS A 242 -5.15 -8.68 3.25
CA HIS A 242 -4.39 -7.49 2.84
C HIS A 242 -5.00 -6.19 3.40
N PHE A 243 -6.33 -6.11 3.52
CA PHE A 243 -7.06 -4.95 4.04
C PHE A 243 -7.21 -4.98 5.57
N MET A 244 -6.17 -5.39 6.29
CA MET A 244 -6.19 -5.58 7.74
C MET A 244 -6.73 -4.40 8.53
N HIS A 245 -6.47 -3.17 8.09
CA HIS A 245 -6.96 -1.95 8.73
C HIS A 245 -8.47 -1.74 8.53
N LEU A 246 -9.09 -2.41 7.57
CA LEU A 246 -10.53 -2.44 7.40
C LEU A 246 -11.19 -3.63 8.12
N GLU A 247 -10.42 -4.71 8.33
CA GLU A 247 -10.90 -5.96 8.95
C GLU A 247 -10.83 -5.94 10.48
N LYS A 248 -9.80 -5.30 11.03
CA LYS A 248 -9.44 -5.36 12.45
C LYS A 248 -9.67 -4.04 13.17
N LEU A 249 -9.78 -4.11 14.50
CA LEU A 249 -9.91 -2.91 15.32
C LEU A 249 -8.62 -2.08 15.29
N PRO A 250 -8.70 -0.74 15.38
CA PRO A 250 -7.52 0.14 15.40
C PRO A 250 -6.47 -0.23 16.45
N SER A 251 -6.88 -0.72 17.61
CA SER A 251 -5.97 -1.17 18.67
C SER A 251 -5.08 -2.35 18.29
N GLU A 252 -5.44 -3.10 17.24
CA GLU A 252 -4.67 -4.26 16.78
C GLU A 252 -3.55 -3.87 15.81
N TRP A 253 -3.72 -2.78 15.05
CA TRP A 253 -2.75 -2.36 14.02
C TRP A 253 -2.13 -0.98 14.28
N LEU A 254 -2.71 -0.12 15.10
CA LEU A 254 -2.03 1.08 15.57
C LEU A 254 -0.94 0.74 16.60
N PRO A 255 0.13 1.55 16.69
CA PRO A 255 1.09 1.43 17.78
C PRO A 255 0.38 1.64 19.12
N SER A 256 0.75 0.84 20.12
CA SER A 256 0.33 1.09 21.50
C SER A 256 0.94 2.40 21.98
N ASN A 257 0.12 3.29 22.52
CA ASN A 257 0.56 4.56 23.12
C ASN A 257 1.41 4.30 24.37
#